data_fac341ee02ef176bbccd7b6a6baeefc8
#
_entry.id   fac341ee02ef176bbccd7b6a6baeefc8
#
_cell.length_a   1.000
_cell.length_b   1.000
_cell.length_c   1.000
_cell.angle_alpha   90.00
_cell.angle_beta   90.00
_cell.angle_gamma   90.00
#
_symmetry.space_group_name_H-M   'P 1'
#
loop_
_entity.id
_entity.type
_entity.pdbx_description
1 polymer ?
#
loop_
_entity_poly.entity_id
_entity_poly.type
_entity_poly.pdbx_seq_one_letter_code
_entity_poly.pdbx_strand_id
1 'polypeptide(L)'
;LSHLVGTPESTEIRSLLVARREAGEAELGDRIERGKTNGDVPADADSKGLAAFYTTILQGMSIKARDGATESELDEIVTVAMSAWPEK
;
A
#
# COMPACT_ATOMS: atom_id res chain seq x y z
N LEU A 1 -23.50 -5.01 14.96
CA LEU A 1 -22.07 -5.32 14.93
C LEU A 1 -21.20 -4.29 15.63
N SER A 2 -21.79 -3.13 15.98
CA SER A 2 -21.05 -2.12 16.71
C SER A 2 -20.54 -2.62 18.08
N HIS A 3 -21.21 -3.61 18.64
CA HIS A 3 -20.81 -4.21 19.92
C HIS A 3 -19.48 -4.96 19.83
N LEU A 4 -18.98 -5.24 18.63
CA LEU A 4 -17.68 -5.86 18.45
C LEU A 4 -16.52 -4.87 18.59
N VAL A 5 -16.83 -3.57 18.44
CA VAL A 5 -15.81 -2.53 18.56
C VAL A 5 -15.42 -2.39 20.02
N GLY A 6 -14.15 -2.51 20.31
CA GLY A 6 -13.64 -2.41 21.68
C GLY A 6 -13.60 -3.71 22.45
N THR A 7 -14.03 -4.84 21.85
CA THR A 7 -13.86 -6.14 22.51
C THR A 7 -12.38 -6.55 22.39
N PRO A 8 -11.84 -7.37 23.34
CA PRO A 8 -10.47 -7.86 23.23
C PRO A 8 -10.20 -8.56 21.89
N GLU A 9 -11.14 -9.38 21.40
CA GLU A 9 -10.97 -10.09 20.13
C GLU A 9 -10.89 -9.14 18.95
N SER A 10 -11.74 -8.11 18.89
CA SER A 10 -11.70 -7.15 17.79
C SER A 10 -10.43 -6.30 17.84
N THR A 11 -9.93 -5.99 19.03
CA THR A 11 -8.69 -5.27 19.20
C THR A 11 -7.50 -6.10 18.70
N GLU A 12 -7.47 -7.40 19.02
CA GLU A 12 -6.44 -8.31 18.56
C GLU A 12 -6.45 -8.46 17.06
N ILE A 13 -7.63 -8.61 16.46
CA ILE A 13 -7.76 -8.72 15.01
C ILE A 13 -7.26 -7.45 14.34
N ARG A 14 -7.64 -6.29 14.86
CA ARG A 14 -7.19 -5.00 14.32
C ARG A 14 -5.68 -4.89 14.37
N SER A 15 -5.07 -5.27 15.50
CA SER A 15 -3.61 -5.23 15.66
C SER A 15 -2.91 -6.13 14.66
N LEU A 16 -3.47 -7.32 14.40
CA LEU A 16 -2.91 -8.23 13.41
C LEU A 16 -2.99 -7.65 12.00
N LEU A 17 -4.10 -7.01 11.66
CA LEU A 17 -4.26 -6.40 10.35
C LEU A 17 -3.30 -5.22 10.14
N VAL A 18 -3.12 -4.39 11.17
CA VAL A 18 -2.15 -3.30 11.13
C VAL A 18 -0.75 -3.86 10.94
N ALA A 19 -0.38 -4.89 11.71
CA ALA A 19 0.94 -5.48 11.61
C ALA A 19 1.20 -6.06 10.22
N ARG A 20 0.19 -6.68 9.61
CA ARG A 20 0.33 -7.21 8.25
C ARG A 20 0.54 -6.10 7.22
N ARG A 21 -0.20 -5.01 7.35
CA ARG A 21 -0.03 -3.87 6.44
C ARG A 21 1.36 -3.26 6.57
N GLU A 22 1.84 -3.12 7.81
CA GLU A 22 3.18 -2.58 8.05
C GLU A 22 4.27 -3.50 7.51
N ALA A 23 4.10 -4.81 7.66
CA ALA A 23 5.04 -5.79 7.11
C ALA A 23 5.05 -5.73 5.58
N GLY A 24 3.90 -5.61 4.94
CA GLY A 24 3.80 -5.48 3.49
C GLY A 24 4.47 -4.21 2.98
N GLU A 25 4.29 -3.10 3.69
CA GLU A 25 4.94 -1.85 3.36
C GLU A 25 6.47 -1.97 3.47
N ALA A 26 6.95 -2.61 4.54
CA ALA A 26 8.38 -2.84 4.74
C ALA A 26 8.97 -3.72 3.63
N GLU A 27 8.25 -4.77 3.25
CA GLU A 27 8.68 -5.66 2.16
C GLU A 27 8.78 -4.90 0.84
N LEU A 28 7.82 -4.04 0.56
CA LEU A 28 7.86 -3.23 -0.66
C LEU A 28 9.05 -2.27 -0.63
N GLY A 29 9.29 -1.61 0.50
CA GLY A 29 10.44 -0.73 0.66
C GLY A 29 11.76 -1.46 0.43
N ASP A 30 11.89 -2.66 0.99
CA ASP A 30 13.09 -3.49 0.80
C ASP A 30 13.27 -3.88 -0.66
N ARG A 31 12.17 -4.20 -1.34
CA ARG A 31 12.23 -4.56 -2.76
C ARG A 31 12.67 -3.36 -3.61
N ILE A 32 12.20 -2.16 -3.26
CA ILE A 32 12.62 -0.94 -3.96
C ILE A 32 14.12 -0.69 -3.73
N GLU A 33 14.59 -0.90 -2.49
CA GLU A 33 16.02 -0.75 -2.20
C GLU A 33 16.88 -1.70 -3.03
N ARG A 34 16.41 -2.94 -3.23
CA ARG A 34 17.10 -3.88 -4.09
C ARG A 34 17.13 -3.40 -5.55
N GLY A 35 16.02 -2.79 -5.99
CA GLY A 35 15.98 -2.20 -7.33
C GLY A 35 16.98 -1.08 -7.50
N LYS A 36 17.19 -0.27 -6.46
CA LYS A 36 18.20 0.79 -6.48
C LYS A 36 19.61 0.19 -6.58
N THR A 37 19.87 -0.84 -5.80
CA THR A 37 21.18 -1.53 -5.84
C THR A 37 21.45 -2.14 -7.20
N ASN A 38 20.42 -2.70 -7.85
CA ASN A 38 20.55 -3.34 -9.15
C ASN A 38 20.53 -2.36 -10.32
N GLY A 39 20.29 -1.07 -10.07
CA GLY A 39 20.25 -0.07 -11.12
C GLY A 39 18.90 0.06 -11.82
N ASP A 40 17.87 -0.64 -11.36
CA ASP A 40 16.54 -0.59 -11.96
C ASP A 40 15.71 0.61 -11.46
N VAL A 41 16.08 1.16 -10.31
CA VAL A 41 15.42 2.30 -9.69
C VAL A 41 16.49 3.36 -9.42
N PRO A 42 16.19 4.65 -9.63
CA PRO A 42 17.15 5.71 -9.34
C PRO A 42 17.71 5.61 -7.91
N ALA A 43 19.00 5.84 -7.76
CA ALA A 43 19.68 5.72 -6.47
C ALA A 43 19.12 6.71 -5.43
N ASP A 44 18.58 7.84 -5.88
CA ASP A 44 18.03 8.87 -4.99
C ASP A 44 16.54 8.71 -4.72
N ALA A 45 15.92 7.62 -5.19
CA ALA A 45 14.51 7.37 -4.95
C ALA A 45 14.24 7.17 -3.46
N ASP A 46 13.11 7.72 -2.99
CA ASP A 46 12.67 7.59 -1.60
C ASP A 46 11.92 6.28 -1.42
N SER A 47 12.64 5.20 -1.13
CA SER A 47 12.06 3.87 -0.99
C SER A 47 10.96 3.81 0.07
N LYS A 48 11.18 4.45 1.20
CA LYS A 48 10.23 4.42 2.30
C LYS A 48 8.96 5.19 1.95
N GLY A 49 9.11 6.37 1.35
CA GLY A 49 7.98 7.18 0.93
C GLY A 49 7.17 6.51 -0.18
N LEU A 50 7.85 5.89 -1.14
CA LEU A 50 7.17 5.17 -2.23
C LEU A 50 6.40 3.97 -1.68
N ALA A 51 7.00 3.22 -0.76
CA ALA A 51 6.32 2.08 -0.16
C ALA A 51 5.06 2.53 0.60
N ALA A 52 5.16 3.59 1.38
CA ALA A 52 4.02 4.14 2.11
C ALA A 52 2.93 4.62 1.15
N PHE A 53 3.32 5.30 0.08
CA PHE A 53 2.37 5.81 -0.91
C PHE A 53 1.61 4.67 -1.60
N TYR A 54 2.33 3.69 -2.14
CA TYR A 54 1.66 2.62 -2.90
C TYR A 54 0.84 1.70 -2.03
N THR A 55 1.26 1.42 -0.79
CA THR A 55 0.43 0.62 0.11
C THR A 55 -0.83 1.38 0.52
N THR A 56 -0.76 2.70 0.67
CA THR A 56 -1.92 3.54 0.95
C THR A 56 -2.89 3.52 -0.24
N ILE A 57 -2.37 3.63 -1.46
CA ILE A 57 -3.21 3.55 -2.67
C ILE A 57 -3.92 2.20 -2.73
N LEU A 58 -3.22 1.10 -2.47
CA LEU A 58 -3.83 -0.22 -2.50
C LEU A 58 -4.94 -0.37 -1.46
N GLN A 59 -4.74 0.16 -0.26
CA GLN A 59 -5.76 0.15 0.78
C GLN A 59 -6.99 0.95 0.35
N GLY A 60 -6.77 2.14 -0.20
CA GLY A 60 -7.87 2.97 -0.69
C GLY A 60 -8.62 2.32 -1.84
N MET A 61 -7.91 1.68 -2.75
CA MET A 61 -8.52 0.96 -3.86
C MET A 61 -9.39 -0.21 -3.37
N SER A 62 -8.93 -0.90 -2.31
CA SER A 62 -9.71 -2.00 -1.72
C SER A 62 -11.04 -1.49 -1.18
N ILE A 63 -11.03 -0.32 -0.54
CA ILE A 63 -12.24 0.30 -0.02
C ILE A 63 -13.16 0.71 -1.18
N LYS A 64 -12.62 1.35 -2.20
CA LYS A 64 -13.41 1.77 -3.37
C LYS A 64 -14.02 0.58 -4.09
N ALA A 65 -13.26 -0.51 -4.22
CA ALA A 65 -13.78 -1.73 -4.85
C ALA A 65 -14.95 -2.30 -4.05
N ARG A 66 -14.84 -2.30 -2.73
CA ARG A 66 -15.90 -2.77 -1.84
C ARG A 66 -17.14 -1.89 -1.95
N ASP A 67 -16.94 -0.60 -2.22
CA ASP A 67 -18.03 0.38 -2.37
C ASP A 67 -18.62 0.38 -3.79
N GLY A 68 -18.17 -0.51 -4.65
CA GLY A 68 -18.75 -0.67 -5.97
C GLY A 68 -18.03 0.03 -7.12
N ALA A 69 -16.79 0.47 -6.91
CA ALA A 69 -16.03 1.08 -8.00
C ALA A 69 -15.87 0.11 -9.16
N THR A 70 -15.94 0.62 -10.38
CA THR A 70 -15.75 -0.19 -11.57
C THR A 70 -14.27 -0.48 -11.79
N GLU A 71 -14.00 -1.52 -12.59
CA GLU A 71 -12.63 -1.84 -13.00
C GLU A 71 -11.97 -0.65 -13.68
N SER A 72 -12.72 0.07 -14.52
CA SER A 72 -12.22 1.25 -15.21
C SER A 72 -11.80 2.36 -14.24
N GLU A 73 -12.60 2.58 -13.20
CA GLU A 73 -12.27 3.57 -12.18
C GLU A 73 -11.00 3.19 -11.41
N LEU A 74 -10.85 1.91 -11.09
CA LEU A 74 -9.65 1.42 -10.40
C LEU A 74 -8.42 1.53 -11.29
N ASP A 75 -8.56 1.24 -12.58
CA ASP A 75 -7.47 1.37 -13.55
C ASP A 75 -7.00 2.82 -13.68
N GLU A 76 -7.91 3.78 -13.63
CA GLU A 76 -7.54 5.19 -13.64
C GLU A 76 -6.68 5.56 -12.43
N ILE A 77 -7.02 5.03 -11.26
CA ILE A 77 -6.23 5.27 -10.05
C ILE A 77 -4.82 4.71 -10.22
N VAL A 78 -4.71 3.50 -10.75
CA VAL A 78 -3.40 2.88 -10.99
C VAL A 78 -2.58 3.73 -11.96
N THR A 79 -3.19 4.21 -13.03
CA THR A 79 -2.50 5.04 -14.02
C THR A 79 -1.92 6.30 -13.38
N VAL A 80 -2.73 6.99 -12.57
CA VAL A 80 -2.26 8.20 -11.89
C VAL A 80 -1.17 7.85 -10.86
N ALA A 81 -1.38 6.77 -10.11
CA ALA A 81 -0.40 6.36 -9.11
C ALA A 81 0.96 6.04 -9.74
N MET A 82 0.94 5.37 -10.90
CA MET A 82 2.20 5.03 -11.57
C MET A 82 2.92 6.24 -12.14
N SER A 83 2.24 7.37 -12.31
CA SER A 83 2.90 8.59 -12.75
C SER A 83 3.86 9.13 -11.67
N ALA A 84 3.70 8.70 -10.43
CA ALA A 84 4.60 9.08 -9.33
C ALA A 84 5.85 8.19 -9.26
N TRP A 85 5.89 7.09 -10.00
CA TRP A 85 7.03 6.19 -9.98
C TRP A 85 8.26 6.88 -10.59
N PRO A 86 9.41 6.86 -9.88
CA PRO A 86 10.59 7.56 -10.38
C PRO A 86 11.17 6.88 -11.63
N GLU A 87 11.55 7.69 -12.60
CA GLU A 87 12.17 7.22 -13.81
C GLU A 87 13.70 7.36 -13.70
N LYS A 88 14.40 6.45 -14.32
CA LYS A 88 15.86 6.44 -14.32
C LYS A 88 16.43 7.56 -15.18
#